data_6c4df99bfa05381d2cfe7127f817f942
#
_entry.id   6c4df99bfa05381d2cfe7127f817f942
#
_cell.length_a   1.000
_cell.length_b   1.000
_cell.length_c   1.000
_cell.angle_alpha   90.00
_cell.angle_beta   90.00
_cell.angle_gamma   90.00
#
_symmetry.space_group_name_H-M   'P 1'
#
loop_
_entity.id
_entity.type
_entity.pdbx_description
1 polymer ?
#
loop_
_entity_poly.entity_id
_entity_poly.type
_entity_poly.pdbx_seq_one_letter_code
_entity_poly.pdbx_strand_id
1 'polypeptide(L)'
;MDQTELNELRTLRHSASHILAQAVKRLYPDARLAIGPAIDTGFYYDFDTETTFTTEDLESIEAEMKKIVKENLRIERFTLPRDEAKKLMADEPYKLELIDGLEEGAEISFYKQGEFTDLCAGPHVAYTKKVKAFKLLSVTGAYWRGDSDNKMLQRIYGTAFASKEELDEYLNMLEEAKKRDHRKLGKELGLFMMTDDGPGFPFFLPNGMVLKNTLIDYWREVHKRYGYVEISTPVILNRRLW
;
A
#
# COMPACT_ATOMS: atom_id res chain seq x y z
N MET A 1 7.21 14.90 12.05
CA MET A 1 7.82 13.66 12.58
C MET A 1 9.31 13.71 12.34
N ASP A 2 10.11 13.38 13.33
CA ASP A 2 11.56 13.21 13.16
C ASP A 2 11.89 11.84 12.54
N GLN A 3 13.17 11.60 12.20
CA GLN A 3 13.58 10.33 11.55
C GLN A 3 13.37 9.11 12.45
N THR A 4 13.42 9.28 13.76
CA THR A 4 13.21 8.21 14.75
C THR A 4 11.74 7.79 14.79
N GLU A 5 10.85 8.77 14.88
CA GLU A 5 9.39 8.54 14.83
C GLU A 5 8.95 7.87 13.52
N LEU A 6 9.54 8.27 12.38
CA LEU A 6 9.28 7.63 11.09
C LEU A 6 9.71 6.15 11.08
N ASN A 7 10.88 5.84 11.64
CA ASN A 7 11.37 4.47 11.72
C ASN A 7 10.52 3.61 12.67
N GLU A 8 10.08 4.17 13.79
CA GLU A 8 9.18 3.49 14.73
C GLU A 8 7.82 3.19 14.08
N LEU A 9 7.25 4.17 13.37
CA LEU A 9 5.99 3.99 12.65
C LEU A 9 6.12 2.94 11.53
N ARG A 10 7.24 2.93 10.80
CA ARG A 10 7.53 1.92 9.78
C ARG A 10 7.63 0.52 10.39
N THR A 11 8.29 0.39 11.53
CA THR A 11 8.40 -0.87 12.29
C THR A 11 7.03 -1.35 12.78
N LEU A 12 6.18 -0.42 13.26
CA LEU A 12 4.81 -0.71 13.68
C LEU A 12 3.97 -1.24 12.50
N ARG A 13 4.01 -0.57 11.35
CA ARG A 13 3.33 -0.96 10.10
C ARG A 13 3.79 -2.30 9.58
N HIS A 14 5.10 -2.56 9.62
CA HIS A 14 5.65 -3.86 9.23
C HIS A 14 5.17 -4.97 10.17
N SER A 15 5.07 -4.70 11.46
CA SER A 15 4.51 -5.68 12.41
C SER A 15 3.00 -5.89 12.20
N ALA A 16 2.27 -4.84 11.81
CA ALA A 16 0.86 -4.95 11.45
C ALA A 16 0.65 -5.85 10.22
N SER A 17 1.57 -5.83 9.23
CA SER A 17 1.49 -6.72 8.07
C SER A 17 1.69 -8.19 8.45
N HIS A 18 2.55 -8.50 9.43
CA HIS A 18 2.70 -9.87 9.95
C HIS A 18 1.48 -10.34 10.76
N ILE A 19 0.84 -9.43 11.51
CA ILE A 19 -0.43 -9.73 12.20
C ILE A 19 -1.54 -9.99 11.17
N LEU A 20 -1.58 -9.24 10.06
CA LEU A 20 -2.47 -9.51 8.94
C LEU A 20 -2.22 -10.90 8.33
N ALA A 21 -0.96 -11.25 8.06
CA ALA A 21 -0.60 -12.54 7.50
C ALA A 21 -1.01 -13.70 8.43
N GLN A 22 -0.78 -13.58 9.74
CA GLN A 22 -1.23 -14.55 10.74
C GLN A 22 -2.75 -14.67 10.77
N ALA A 23 -3.49 -13.56 10.73
CA ALA A 23 -4.94 -13.57 10.70
C ALA A 23 -5.50 -14.26 9.47
N VAL A 24 -4.92 -13.98 8.29
CA VAL A 24 -5.29 -14.67 7.04
C VAL A 24 -5.00 -16.17 7.12
N LYS A 25 -3.82 -16.58 7.61
CA LYS A 25 -3.48 -18.01 7.76
C LYS A 25 -4.41 -18.74 8.75
N ARG A 26 -4.92 -18.07 9.80
CA ARG A 26 -5.90 -18.64 10.73
C ARG A 26 -7.26 -18.87 10.06
N LEU A 27 -7.71 -17.93 9.24
CA LEU A 27 -9.03 -17.99 8.59
C LEU A 27 -9.01 -18.75 7.26
N TYR A 28 -7.90 -18.66 6.54
CA TYR A 28 -7.68 -19.26 5.22
C TYR A 28 -6.34 -20.03 5.20
N PRO A 29 -6.28 -21.24 5.78
CA PRO A 29 -5.02 -21.99 5.94
C PRO A 29 -4.32 -22.29 4.63
N ASP A 30 -5.07 -22.42 3.53
CA ASP A 30 -4.54 -22.71 2.19
C ASP A 30 -3.93 -21.50 1.48
N ALA A 31 -4.15 -20.28 2.00
CA ALA A 31 -3.55 -19.07 1.44
C ALA A 31 -2.01 -19.13 1.54
N ARG A 32 -1.31 -18.92 0.42
CA ARG A 32 0.16 -18.87 0.37
C ARG A 32 0.64 -17.43 0.58
N LEU A 33 1.70 -17.30 1.35
CA LEU A 33 2.26 -16.01 1.74
C LEU A 33 3.31 -15.55 0.72
N ALA A 34 3.21 -14.29 0.25
CA ALA A 34 4.23 -13.70 -0.59
C ALA A 34 5.05 -12.65 0.19
N ILE A 35 4.75 -11.37 0.08
CA ILE A 35 5.48 -10.29 0.77
C ILE A 35 4.53 -9.32 1.47
N GLY A 36 5.01 -8.71 2.56
CA GLY A 36 4.25 -7.76 3.38
C GLY A 36 5.05 -6.58 3.91
N PRO A 37 5.51 -5.65 3.04
CA PRO A 37 6.28 -4.51 3.50
C PRO A 37 5.43 -3.41 4.13
N ALA A 38 6.06 -2.57 4.95
CA ALA A 38 5.54 -1.26 5.30
C ALA A 38 5.74 -0.28 4.13
N ILE A 39 4.75 0.59 3.93
CA ILE A 39 4.77 1.69 2.95
C ILE A 39 4.51 3.03 3.66
N ASP A 40 4.70 4.15 2.98
CA ASP A 40 4.59 5.50 3.57
C ASP A 40 3.21 5.78 4.19
N THR A 41 2.14 5.21 3.67
CA THR A 41 0.77 5.42 4.15
C THR A 41 0.21 4.26 4.96
N GLY A 42 0.97 3.17 5.14
CA GLY A 42 0.48 1.98 5.84
C GLY A 42 1.33 0.74 5.59
N PHE A 43 0.67 -0.33 5.24
CA PHE A 43 1.29 -1.61 4.90
C PHE A 43 0.41 -2.37 3.91
N TYR A 44 0.97 -3.41 3.31
CA TYR A 44 0.16 -4.41 2.61
C TYR A 44 0.73 -5.81 2.85
N TYR A 45 -0.02 -6.81 2.44
CA TYR A 45 0.47 -8.18 2.32
C TYR A 45 -0.16 -8.84 1.09
N ASP A 46 0.66 -9.60 0.36
CA ASP A 46 0.25 -10.31 -0.84
C ASP A 46 -0.01 -11.79 -0.53
N PHE A 47 -1.16 -12.27 -0.96
CA PHE A 47 -1.62 -13.63 -0.75
C PHE A 47 -1.94 -14.31 -2.09
N ASP A 48 -1.50 -15.55 -2.24
CA ASP A 48 -1.99 -16.44 -3.27
C ASP A 48 -3.04 -17.35 -2.68
N THR A 49 -4.28 -17.22 -3.12
CA THR A 49 -5.42 -18.01 -2.67
C THR A 49 -6.47 -18.10 -3.77
N GLU A 50 -7.22 -19.20 -3.80
CA GLU A 50 -8.35 -19.38 -4.70
C GLU A 50 -9.58 -18.56 -4.25
N THR A 51 -9.68 -18.24 -2.97
CA THR A 51 -10.76 -17.40 -2.42
C THR A 51 -10.53 -15.95 -2.81
N THR A 52 -11.47 -15.34 -3.52
CA THR A 52 -11.41 -13.89 -3.78
C THR A 52 -11.89 -13.14 -2.54
N PHE A 53 -11.01 -12.37 -1.91
CA PHE A 53 -11.34 -11.58 -0.73
C PHE A 53 -12.31 -10.45 -1.07
N THR A 54 -13.33 -10.33 -0.26
CA THR A 54 -14.36 -9.28 -0.32
C THR A 54 -14.19 -8.26 0.81
N THR A 55 -15.01 -7.22 0.83
CA THR A 55 -15.05 -6.26 1.94
C THR A 55 -15.46 -6.93 3.26
N GLU A 56 -16.35 -7.92 3.22
CA GLU A 56 -16.81 -8.67 4.40
C GLU A 56 -15.68 -9.54 4.96
N ASP A 57 -14.85 -10.11 4.07
CA ASP A 57 -13.65 -10.85 4.49
C ASP A 57 -12.64 -9.94 5.18
N LEU A 58 -12.46 -8.70 4.70
CA LEU A 58 -11.59 -7.73 5.37
C LEU A 58 -12.06 -7.42 6.79
N GLU A 59 -13.37 -7.34 7.04
CA GLU A 59 -13.90 -7.14 8.39
C GLU A 59 -13.61 -8.35 9.30
N SER A 60 -13.76 -9.57 8.76
CA SER A 60 -13.47 -10.81 9.46
C SER A 60 -11.99 -10.95 9.79
N ILE A 61 -11.12 -10.64 8.82
CA ILE A 61 -9.66 -10.65 8.99
C ILE A 61 -9.23 -9.59 10.03
N GLU A 62 -9.80 -8.38 9.97
CA GLU A 62 -9.52 -7.32 10.95
C GLU A 62 -9.96 -7.73 12.37
N ALA A 63 -11.09 -8.42 12.49
CA ALA A 63 -11.55 -8.95 13.77
C ALA A 63 -10.56 -10.00 14.33
N GLU A 64 -10.01 -10.88 13.48
CA GLU A 64 -9.00 -11.85 13.88
C GLU A 64 -7.67 -11.17 14.26
N MET A 65 -7.23 -10.16 13.50
CA MET A 65 -6.07 -9.33 13.85
C MET A 65 -6.23 -8.73 15.25
N LYS A 66 -7.42 -8.23 15.60
CA LYS A 66 -7.71 -7.69 16.95
C LYS A 66 -7.59 -8.74 18.05
N LYS A 67 -7.91 -10.02 17.77
CA LYS A 67 -7.68 -11.12 18.70
C LYS A 67 -6.19 -11.38 18.90
N ILE A 68 -5.42 -11.49 17.81
CA ILE A 68 -3.97 -11.69 17.86
C ILE A 68 -3.27 -10.57 18.66
N VAL A 69 -3.70 -9.32 18.47
CA VAL A 69 -3.18 -8.18 19.26
C VAL A 69 -3.49 -8.34 20.77
N LYS A 70 -4.69 -8.84 21.12
CA LYS A 70 -5.08 -9.09 22.51
C LYS A 70 -4.31 -10.25 23.16
N GLU A 71 -3.91 -11.24 22.37
CA GLU A 71 -3.08 -12.37 22.82
C GLU A 71 -1.70 -11.92 23.30
N ASN A 72 -1.24 -10.74 22.89
CA ASN A 72 0.03 -10.14 23.30
C ASN A 72 1.23 -11.06 23.05
N LEU A 73 1.29 -11.65 21.86
CA LEU A 73 2.36 -12.57 21.48
C LEU A 73 3.68 -11.84 21.36
N ARG A 74 4.75 -12.48 21.83
CA ARG A 74 6.11 -11.99 21.63
C ARG A 74 6.51 -12.23 20.18
N ILE A 75 7.18 -11.25 19.56
CA ILE A 75 7.74 -11.34 18.20
C ILE A 75 9.24 -11.55 18.33
N GLU A 76 9.72 -12.71 17.93
CA GLU A 76 11.10 -13.15 18.13
C GLU A 76 11.80 -13.37 16.79
N ARG A 77 12.98 -12.75 16.63
CA ARG A 77 13.85 -12.96 15.47
C ARG A 77 14.72 -14.18 15.73
N PHE A 78 14.88 -15.02 14.69
CA PHE A 78 15.87 -16.08 14.66
C PHE A 78 16.39 -16.26 13.23
N THR A 79 17.47 -16.99 13.06
CA THR A 79 18.11 -17.26 11.77
C THR A 79 18.28 -18.74 11.57
N LEU A 80 18.23 -19.19 10.32
CA LEU A 80 18.45 -20.58 9.95
C LEU A 80 19.41 -20.68 8.77
N PRO A 81 20.19 -21.78 8.68
CA PRO A 81 20.88 -22.14 7.45
C PRO A 81 19.89 -22.36 6.31
N ARG A 82 20.34 -22.15 5.06
CA ARG A 82 19.48 -22.19 3.85
C ARG A 82 18.64 -23.47 3.74
N ASP A 83 19.23 -24.63 4.01
CA ASP A 83 18.52 -25.92 3.90
C ASP A 83 17.40 -26.06 4.94
N GLU A 84 17.62 -25.56 6.16
CA GLU A 84 16.63 -25.55 7.23
C GLU A 84 15.56 -24.49 6.96
N ALA A 85 15.95 -23.33 6.43
CA ALA A 85 15.04 -22.27 6.01
C ALA A 85 14.07 -22.76 4.93
N LYS A 86 14.58 -23.48 3.91
CA LYS A 86 13.73 -24.09 2.87
C LYS A 86 12.79 -25.16 3.43
N LYS A 87 13.24 -25.98 4.37
CA LYS A 87 12.36 -26.96 5.02
C LYS A 87 11.26 -26.30 5.81
N LEU A 88 11.57 -25.23 6.53
CA LEU A 88 10.57 -24.47 7.29
C LEU A 88 9.52 -23.84 6.39
N MET A 89 9.92 -23.36 5.21
CA MET A 89 9.03 -22.69 4.23
C MET A 89 8.55 -23.64 3.11
N ALA A 90 8.60 -24.95 3.30
CA ALA A 90 8.28 -25.93 2.25
C ALA A 90 6.90 -25.74 1.60
N ASP A 91 5.93 -25.28 2.37
CA ASP A 91 4.55 -25.03 1.91
C ASP A 91 4.33 -23.61 1.36
N GLU A 92 5.36 -22.73 1.35
CA GLU A 92 5.25 -21.33 0.94
C GLU A 92 6.14 -21.06 -0.30
N PRO A 93 5.61 -21.28 -1.53
CA PRO A 93 6.43 -21.26 -2.76
C PRO A 93 7.10 -19.92 -3.00
N TYR A 94 6.44 -18.81 -2.70
CA TYR A 94 7.01 -17.46 -2.85
C TYR A 94 8.16 -17.21 -1.88
N LYS A 95 8.10 -17.78 -0.66
CA LYS A 95 9.17 -17.69 0.32
C LYS A 95 10.38 -18.55 -0.10
N LEU A 96 10.13 -19.72 -0.70
CA LEU A 96 11.21 -20.54 -1.28
C LEU A 96 11.93 -19.79 -2.40
N GLU A 97 11.19 -19.15 -3.31
CA GLU A 97 11.76 -18.33 -4.39
C GLU A 97 12.59 -17.15 -3.85
N LEU A 98 12.12 -16.49 -2.77
CA LEU A 98 12.88 -15.43 -2.12
C LEU A 98 14.16 -15.95 -1.50
N ILE A 99 14.15 -17.11 -0.83
CA ILE A 99 15.34 -17.75 -0.25
C ILE A 99 16.33 -18.13 -1.35
N ASP A 100 15.84 -18.63 -2.49
CA ASP A 100 16.69 -19.00 -3.62
C ASP A 100 17.36 -17.80 -4.29
N GLY A 101 16.69 -16.66 -4.27
CA GLY A 101 17.22 -15.39 -4.78
C GLY A 101 18.25 -14.70 -3.88
N LEU A 102 18.48 -15.17 -2.65
CA LEU A 102 19.49 -14.59 -1.77
C LEU A 102 20.91 -15.03 -2.18
N GLU A 103 21.88 -14.15 -2.00
CA GLU A 103 23.29 -14.44 -2.22
C GLU A 103 23.77 -15.61 -1.36
N GLU A 104 24.81 -16.32 -1.83
CA GLU A 104 25.43 -17.40 -1.06
C GLU A 104 26.06 -16.84 0.22
N GLY A 105 25.74 -17.45 1.37
CA GLY A 105 26.19 -16.96 2.68
C GLY A 105 25.38 -15.85 3.30
N ALA A 106 24.33 -15.37 2.63
CA ALA A 106 23.42 -14.39 3.24
C ALA A 106 22.72 -14.95 4.49
N GLU A 107 22.58 -14.12 5.51
CA GLU A 107 21.83 -14.47 6.73
C GLU A 107 20.34 -14.54 6.41
N ILE A 108 19.73 -15.70 6.63
CA ILE A 108 18.30 -15.93 6.41
C ILE A 108 17.57 -15.81 7.73
N SER A 109 16.84 -14.71 7.91
CA SER A 109 16.14 -14.40 9.15
C SER A 109 14.64 -14.62 9.05
N PHE A 110 14.08 -14.99 10.18
CA PHE A 110 12.66 -15.23 10.38
C PHE A 110 12.17 -14.47 11.61
N TYR A 111 10.88 -14.21 11.61
CA TYR A 111 10.19 -13.71 12.80
C TYR A 111 9.05 -14.65 13.16
N LYS A 112 8.99 -15.02 14.43
CA LYS A 112 7.97 -15.90 15.01
C LYS A 112 7.11 -15.13 15.99
N GLN A 113 5.79 -15.31 15.88
CA GLN A 113 4.80 -14.79 16.82
C GLN A 113 3.74 -15.88 17.11
N GLY A 114 3.80 -16.49 18.28
CA GLY A 114 2.97 -17.65 18.60
C GLY A 114 3.21 -18.81 17.64
N GLU A 115 2.14 -19.26 16.98
CA GLU A 115 2.17 -20.32 15.96
C GLU A 115 2.65 -19.85 14.59
N PHE A 116 2.63 -18.54 14.33
CA PHE A 116 2.98 -17.96 13.03
C PHE A 116 4.48 -17.70 12.91
N THR A 117 5.04 -18.06 11.76
CA THR A 117 6.45 -17.77 11.41
C THR A 117 6.52 -17.30 9.97
N ASP A 118 7.28 -16.24 9.73
CA ASP A 118 7.48 -15.69 8.39
C ASP A 118 8.95 -15.37 8.11
N LEU A 119 9.38 -15.53 6.84
CA LEU A 119 10.66 -15.10 6.31
C LEU A 119 10.68 -13.57 6.25
N CYS A 120 11.56 -12.94 7.01
CA CYS A 120 11.58 -11.47 7.10
C CYS A 120 12.92 -10.94 7.61
N ALA A 121 13.37 -9.81 7.07
CA ALA A 121 14.57 -9.10 7.54
C ALA A 121 14.28 -8.20 8.77
N GLY A 122 13.02 -7.84 9.02
CA GLY A 122 12.63 -6.94 10.10
C GLY A 122 12.90 -5.45 9.80
N PRO A 123 12.93 -4.59 10.81
CA PRO A 123 12.63 -4.88 12.23
C PRO A 123 11.12 -4.99 12.53
N HIS A 124 10.80 -5.51 13.73
CA HIS A 124 9.45 -5.61 14.28
C HIS A 124 9.36 -5.09 15.71
N VAL A 125 8.15 -4.77 16.15
CA VAL A 125 7.88 -4.47 17.56
C VAL A 125 8.04 -5.74 18.41
N ALA A 126 8.34 -5.59 19.71
CA ALA A 126 8.59 -6.74 20.59
C ALA A 126 7.36 -7.62 20.86
N TYR A 127 6.15 -7.04 20.80
CA TYR A 127 4.89 -7.74 21.12
C TYR A 127 3.76 -7.27 20.21
N THR A 128 2.87 -8.18 19.83
CA THR A 128 1.70 -7.86 18.98
C THR A 128 0.79 -6.79 19.58
N LYS A 129 0.69 -6.71 20.93
CA LYS A 129 -0.08 -5.69 21.66
C LYS A 129 0.37 -4.24 21.37
N LYS A 130 1.55 -4.02 20.81
CA LYS A 130 2.01 -2.69 20.41
C LYS A 130 1.23 -2.15 19.20
N VAL A 131 0.71 -3.02 18.36
CA VAL A 131 -0.08 -2.66 17.17
C VAL A 131 -1.56 -2.52 17.54
N LYS A 132 -1.93 -1.39 18.15
CA LYS A 132 -3.29 -1.17 18.69
C LYS A 132 -4.24 -0.48 17.72
N ALA A 133 -3.73 0.45 16.94
CA ALA A 133 -4.50 1.32 16.05
C ALA A 133 -4.20 0.96 14.61
N PHE A 134 -5.04 0.15 14.00
CA PHE A 134 -4.92 -0.28 12.59
C PHE A 134 -6.29 -0.42 11.94
N LYS A 135 -6.30 -0.36 10.61
CA LYS A 135 -7.48 -0.55 9.78
C LYS A 135 -7.08 -1.21 8.46
N LEU A 136 -7.83 -2.21 8.02
CA LEU A 136 -7.75 -2.72 6.66
C LEU A 136 -8.55 -1.81 5.73
N LEU A 137 -8.00 -1.47 4.57
CA LEU A 137 -8.54 -0.42 3.70
C LEU A 137 -9.16 -0.97 2.42
N SER A 138 -8.46 -1.91 1.77
CA SER A 138 -8.90 -2.43 0.46
C SER A 138 -8.18 -3.73 0.11
N VAL A 139 -8.75 -4.45 -0.85
CA VAL A 139 -8.09 -5.56 -1.54
C VAL A 139 -8.01 -5.24 -3.03
N THR A 140 -6.89 -5.58 -3.66
CA THR A 140 -6.65 -5.40 -5.10
C THR A 140 -5.85 -6.58 -5.65
N GLY A 141 -5.91 -6.78 -6.98
CA GLY A 141 -4.96 -7.66 -7.66
C GLY A 141 -3.56 -7.00 -7.74
N ALA A 142 -2.52 -7.79 -7.60
CA ALA A 142 -1.13 -7.38 -7.79
C ALA A 142 -0.32 -8.53 -8.40
N TYR A 143 0.37 -8.30 -9.49
CA TYR A 143 1.23 -9.32 -10.08
C TYR A 143 2.48 -9.55 -9.20
N TRP A 144 2.85 -10.82 -9.04
CA TRP A 144 4.06 -11.18 -8.33
C TRP A 144 5.28 -10.47 -8.93
N ARG A 145 6.07 -9.79 -8.08
CA ARG A 145 7.22 -8.94 -8.48
C ARG A 145 6.88 -7.81 -9.46
N GLY A 146 5.60 -7.45 -9.61
CA GLY A 146 5.17 -6.40 -10.53
C GLY A 146 5.24 -6.77 -12.02
N ASP A 147 5.47 -8.03 -12.34
CA ASP A 147 5.55 -8.55 -13.70
C ASP A 147 4.21 -9.17 -14.11
N SER A 148 3.62 -8.67 -15.18
CA SER A 148 2.30 -9.12 -15.70
C SER A 148 2.30 -10.57 -16.19
N ASP A 149 3.46 -11.14 -16.47
CA ASP A 149 3.60 -12.55 -16.89
C ASP A 149 3.53 -13.51 -15.69
N ASN A 150 3.71 -12.99 -14.47
CA ASN A 150 3.59 -13.75 -13.24
C ASN A 150 2.14 -13.84 -12.75
N LYS A 151 1.90 -14.74 -11.79
CA LYS A 151 0.59 -14.93 -11.18
C LYS A 151 0.09 -13.65 -10.50
N MET A 152 -1.19 -13.34 -10.71
CA MET A 152 -1.86 -12.27 -9.99
C MET A 152 -2.22 -12.75 -8.59
N LEU A 153 -1.72 -12.05 -7.57
CA LEU A 153 -1.98 -12.27 -6.16
C LEU A 153 -3.04 -11.30 -5.66
N GLN A 154 -3.58 -11.58 -4.50
CA GLN A 154 -4.49 -10.67 -3.82
C GLN A 154 -3.71 -9.86 -2.79
N ARG A 155 -3.68 -8.55 -2.96
CA ARG A 155 -3.01 -7.60 -2.08
C ARG A 155 -4.02 -6.93 -1.15
N ILE A 156 -3.86 -7.16 0.15
CA ILE A 156 -4.64 -6.47 1.17
C ILE A 156 -3.85 -5.28 1.68
N TYR A 157 -4.42 -4.08 1.54
CA TYR A 157 -3.87 -2.85 2.09
C TYR A 157 -4.45 -2.56 3.46
N GLY A 158 -3.59 -2.11 4.35
CA GLY A 158 -3.96 -1.61 5.67
C GLY A 158 -3.13 -0.41 6.09
N THR A 159 -3.54 0.22 7.18
CA THR A 159 -2.76 1.27 7.82
C THR A 159 -2.67 1.03 9.32
N ALA A 160 -1.61 1.54 9.95
CA ALA A 160 -1.43 1.50 11.40
C ALA A 160 -0.74 2.77 11.89
N PHE A 161 -1.12 3.19 13.08
CA PHE A 161 -0.63 4.39 13.76
C PHE A 161 -0.29 4.09 15.23
N ALA A 162 0.45 5.01 15.85
CA ALA A 162 0.85 4.87 17.24
C ALA A 162 -0.36 4.98 18.20
N SER A 163 -1.34 5.81 17.83
CA SER A 163 -2.55 6.05 18.62
C SER A 163 -3.84 5.86 17.79
N LYS A 164 -4.96 5.70 18.50
CA LYS A 164 -6.27 5.62 17.87
C LYS A 164 -6.68 6.97 17.29
N GLU A 165 -6.32 8.04 17.94
CA GLU A 165 -6.60 9.42 17.52
C GLU A 165 -5.99 9.71 16.17
N GLU A 166 -4.72 9.35 15.96
CA GLU A 166 -4.03 9.48 14.67
C GLU A 166 -4.68 8.63 13.57
N LEU A 167 -5.10 7.42 13.90
CA LEU A 167 -5.82 6.55 12.97
C LEU A 167 -7.16 7.17 12.55
N ASP A 168 -7.94 7.64 13.53
CA ASP A 168 -9.25 8.24 13.28
C ASP A 168 -9.11 9.53 12.43
N GLU A 169 -8.10 10.36 12.70
CA GLU A 169 -7.78 11.54 11.88
C GLU A 169 -7.43 11.17 10.45
N TYR A 170 -6.60 10.14 10.25
CA TYR A 170 -6.23 9.65 8.93
C TYR A 170 -7.44 9.09 8.16
N LEU A 171 -8.31 8.33 8.82
CA LEU A 171 -9.52 7.79 8.19
C LEU A 171 -10.50 8.90 7.80
N ASN A 172 -10.66 9.91 8.65
CA ASN A 172 -11.46 11.10 8.33
C ASN A 172 -10.88 11.87 7.13
N MET A 173 -9.55 12.03 7.07
CA MET A 173 -8.88 12.63 5.92
C MET A 173 -9.16 11.85 4.62
N LEU A 174 -9.13 10.52 4.66
CA LEU A 174 -9.44 9.67 3.49
C LEU A 174 -10.90 9.83 3.05
N GLU A 175 -11.84 9.92 3.99
CA GLU A 175 -13.26 10.16 3.68
C GLU A 175 -13.48 11.54 3.05
N GLU A 176 -12.87 12.58 3.62
CA GLU A 176 -12.92 13.92 3.04
C GLU A 176 -12.28 13.98 1.64
N ALA A 177 -11.17 13.26 1.44
CA ALA A 177 -10.54 13.14 0.12
C ALA A 177 -11.49 12.49 -0.91
N LYS A 178 -12.24 11.44 -0.53
CA LYS A 178 -13.26 10.82 -1.39
C LYS A 178 -14.39 11.79 -1.76
N LYS A 179 -14.84 12.61 -0.82
CA LYS A 179 -15.87 13.64 -1.10
C LYS A 179 -15.38 14.69 -2.09
N ARG A 180 -14.05 14.97 -2.09
CA ARG A 180 -13.41 15.98 -2.95
C ARG A 180 -12.79 15.38 -4.21
N ASP A 181 -13.13 14.12 -4.56
CA ASP A 181 -12.64 13.52 -5.81
C ASP A 181 -13.05 14.37 -7.00
N HIS A 182 -12.05 14.84 -7.75
CA HIS A 182 -12.26 15.73 -8.90
C HIS A 182 -13.13 15.11 -9.98
N ARG A 183 -13.13 13.78 -10.12
CA ARG A 183 -13.98 13.07 -11.09
C ARG A 183 -15.46 13.17 -10.71
N LYS A 184 -15.73 13.04 -9.40
CA LYS A 184 -17.09 13.21 -8.85
C LYS A 184 -17.54 14.66 -8.96
N LEU A 185 -16.75 15.58 -8.39
CA LEU A 185 -17.06 17.01 -8.41
C LEU A 185 -17.12 17.57 -9.83
N GLY A 186 -16.21 17.15 -10.72
CA GLY A 186 -16.21 17.57 -12.11
C GLY A 186 -17.48 17.18 -12.85
N LYS A 187 -18.03 15.99 -12.59
CA LYS A 187 -19.29 15.54 -13.15
C LYS A 187 -20.48 16.29 -12.54
N GLU A 188 -20.54 16.41 -11.22
CA GLU A 188 -21.62 17.09 -10.50
C GLU A 188 -21.72 18.58 -10.87
N LEU A 189 -20.60 19.26 -11.03
CA LEU A 189 -20.53 20.68 -11.38
C LEU A 189 -20.54 20.95 -12.90
N GLY A 190 -20.60 19.92 -13.73
CA GLY A 190 -20.57 20.04 -15.18
C GLY A 190 -19.29 20.71 -15.70
N LEU A 191 -18.14 20.34 -15.16
CA LEU A 191 -16.85 20.93 -15.53
C LEU A 191 -16.24 20.27 -16.75
N PHE A 192 -16.35 18.96 -16.87
CA PHE A 192 -15.81 18.16 -17.99
C PHE A 192 -16.56 16.85 -18.14
N MET A 193 -16.40 16.25 -19.31
CA MET A 193 -16.86 14.89 -19.59
C MET A 193 -15.74 14.07 -20.22
N MET A 194 -15.85 12.75 -20.10
CA MET A 194 -15.00 11.78 -20.78
C MET A 194 -15.83 11.08 -21.84
N THR A 195 -15.26 10.81 -23.01
CA THR A 195 -15.90 10.09 -24.12
C THR A 195 -14.96 9.01 -24.65
N ASP A 196 -15.54 8.02 -25.34
CA ASP A 196 -14.75 6.97 -26.01
C ASP A 196 -13.98 7.49 -27.22
N ASP A 197 -14.36 8.67 -27.75
CA ASP A 197 -13.66 9.32 -28.87
C ASP A 197 -12.29 9.88 -28.49
N GLY A 198 -12.04 10.07 -27.19
CA GLY A 198 -10.77 10.56 -26.66
C GLY A 198 -10.42 9.94 -25.31
N PRO A 199 -10.09 8.63 -25.27
CA PRO A 199 -9.81 7.96 -24.00
C PRO A 199 -8.63 8.61 -23.28
N GLY A 200 -8.88 9.00 -22.02
CA GLY A 200 -7.88 9.69 -21.18
C GLY A 200 -7.83 11.22 -21.34
N PHE A 201 -8.55 11.80 -22.31
CA PHE A 201 -8.59 13.25 -22.53
C PHE A 201 -9.94 13.83 -22.10
N PRO A 202 -9.99 14.77 -21.14
CA PRO A 202 -11.23 15.41 -20.73
C PRO A 202 -11.69 16.47 -21.75
N PHE A 203 -12.98 16.45 -22.08
CA PHE A 203 -13.64 17.50 -22.81
C PHE A 203 -14.18 18.54 -21.83
N PHE A 204 -13.61 19.73 -21.80
CA PHE A 204 -14.05 20.78 -20.90
C PHE A 204 -15.39 21.38 -21.36
N LEU A 205 -16.37 21.37 -20.47
CA LEU A 205 -17.67 21.99 -20.64
C LEU A 205 -17.61 23.50 -20.30
N PRO A 206 -18.66 24.30 -20.58
CA PRO A 206 -18.62 25.74 -20.33
C PRO A 206 -18.17 26.13 -18.91
N ASN A 207 -18.71 25.47 -17.87
CA ASN A 207 -18.30 25.73 -16.48
C ASN A 207 -16.83 25.39 -16.24
N GLY A 208 -16.34 24.29 -16.85
CA GLY A 208 -14.95 23.91 -16.77
C GLY A 208 -14.01 24.90 -17.46
N MET A 209 -14.46 25.48 -18.58
CA MET A 209 -13.69 26.53 -19.27
C MET A 209 -13.61 27.82 -18.46
N VAL A 210 -14.68 28.21 -17.74
CA VAL A 210 -14.64 29.35 -16.82
C VAL A 210 -13.57 29.10 -15.74
N LEU A 211 -13.58 27.94 -15.07
CA LEU A 211 -12.60 27.59 -14.05
C LEU A 211 -11.18 27.59 -14.61
N LYS A 212 -10.97 26.93 -15.75
CA LYS A 212 -9.68 26.83 -16.41
C LYS A 212 -9.11 28.21 -16.77
N ASN A 213 -9.91 29.05 -17.40
CA ASN A 213 -9.48 30.39 -17.81
C ASN A 213 -9.17 31.27 -16.59
N THR A 214 -9.99 31.22 -15.53
CA THR A 214 -9.73 31.94 -14.28
C THR A 214 -8.37 31.58 -13.69
N LEU A 215 -8.03 30.29 -13.65
CA LEU A 215 -6.73 29.85 -13.15
C LEU A 215 -5.56 30.29 -14.07
N ILE A 216 -5.73 30.21 -15.38
CA ILE A 216 -4.73 30.64 -16.35
C ILE A 216 -4.50 32.16 -16.25
N ASP A 217 -5.57 32.95 -16.14
CA ASP A 217 -5.47 34.40 -16.05
C ASP A 217 -4.76 34.84 -14.74
N TYR A 218 -5.11 34.19 -13.61
CA TYR A 218 -4.40 34.38 -12.36
C TYR A 218 -2.92 34.02 -12.47
N TRP A 219 -2.61 32.89 -13.09
CA TRP A 219 -1.23 32.46 -13.33
C TRP A 219 -0.45 33.48 -14.17
N ARG A 220 -1.05 33.97 -15.26
CA ARG A 220 -0.48 35.03 -16.12
C ARG A 220 -0.20 36.32 -15.35
N GLU A 221 -1.19 36.74 -14.54
CA GLU A 221 -1.03 37.95 -13.72
C GLU A 221 0.14 37.84 -12.74
N VAL A 222 0.24 36.72 -12.01
CA VAL A 222 1.34 36.46 -11.08
C VAL A 222 2.69 36.47 -11.80
N HIS A 223 2.82 35.75 -12.91
CA HIS A 223 4.06 35.66 -13.65
C HIS A 223 4.49 37.02 -14.22
N LYS A 224 3.55 37.80 -14.72
CA LYS A 224 3.82 39.17 -15.18
C LYS A 224 4.39 40.06 -14.09
N ARG A 225 3.90 39.95 -12.86
CA ARG A 225 4.44 40.71 -11.71
C ARG A 225 5.88 40.36 -11.40
N TYR A 226 6.30 39.13 -11.67
CA TYR A 226 7.69 38.68 -11.47
C TYR A 226 8.58 38.83 -12.71
N GLY A 227 8.10 39.52 -13.75
CA GLY A 227 8.88 39.81 -14.96
C GLY A 227 9.01 38.65 -15.96
N TYR A 228 8.22 37.59 -15.81
CA TYR A 228 8.17 36.53 -16.81
C TYR A 228 7.41 36.95 -18.05
N VAL A 229 7.84 36.45 -19.21
CA VAL A 229 7.18 36.66 -20.50
C VAL A 229 6.63 35.33 -21.01
N GLU A 230 5.41 35.38 -21.57
CA GLU A 230 4.78 34.20 -22.16
C GLU A 230 5.34 33.98 -23.58
N ILE A 231 5.71 32.73 -23.87
CA ILE A 231 6.11 32.30 -25.20
C ILE A 231 5.23 31.13 -25.66
N SER A 232 5.08 30.97 -26.96
CA SER A 232 4.41 29.80 -27.54
C SER A 232 5.41 29.06 -28.43
N THR A 233 5.61 27.78 -28.14
CA THR A 233 6.47 26.91 -28.94
C THR A 233 5.62 25.92 -29.73
N PRO A 234 6.10 25.42 -30.89
CA PRO A 234 5.43 24.33 -31.59
C PRO A 234 5.34 23.07 -30.71
N VAL A 235 4.23 22.33 -30.83
CA VAL A 235 4.02 21.06 -30.11
C VAL A 235 4.95 19.97 -30.65
N ILE A 236 5.26 20.01 -31.94
CA ILE A 236 6.15 19.06 -32.62
C ILE A 236 7.46 19.75 -32.93
N LEU A 237 8.55 19.22 -32.36
CA LEU A 237 9.90 19.76 -32.51
C LEU A 237 10.85 18.69 -33.08
N ASN A 238 11.94 19.16 -33.74
CA ASN A 238 12.97 18.25 -34.23
C ASN A 238 13.76 17.65 -33.04
N ARG A 239 14.10 16.35 -33.15
CA ARG A 239 14.86 15.60 -32.14
C ARG A 239 16.21 16.24 -31.76
N ARG A 240 16.77 17.13 -32.60
CA ARG A 240 18.03 17.83 -32.32
C ARG A 240 17.95 18.80 -31.13
N LEU A 241 16.74 19.10 -30.66
CA LEU A 241 16.54 20.03 -29.54
C LEU A 241 16.72 19.37 -28.16
N TRP A 242 16.81 18.02 -28.15
CA TRP A 242 16.91 17.19 -26.93
C TRP A 242 18.29 16.53 -26.83
#